data_016b701c045a127cb8e4812fc8e598fa
#
_entry.id   016b701c045a127cb8e4812fc8e598fa
#
_cell.length_a   1.000
_cell.length_b   1.000
_cell.length_c   1.000
_cell.angle_alpha   90.00
_cell.angle_beta   90.00
_cell.angle_gamma   90.00
#
_symmetry.space_group_name_H-M   'P 1'
#
loop_
_entity.id
_entity.type
_entity.pdbx_description
1 polymer ?
#
loop_
_entity_poly.entity_id
_entity_poly.type
_entity_poly.pdbx_seq_one_letter_code
_entity_poly.pdbx_strand_id
1 'polypeptide(L)'
;MKIGIATDHGGFGLKEELVAQLRAAGHEVVDFGAHKLKADDDYPDYVTPLAKAVAAGQVARGIAICGSGVGASVCANKIPGVRASLIHDHFSARQGVEDDHMNILCMGGRTVGPAVAWDLVQTFLAAEYSQAGRHLRRLGKVAALEKAK
;
A
#
# COMPACT_ATOMS: atom_id res chain seq x y z
N MET A 1 -1.41 -10.29 11.00
CA MET A 1 -1.61 -10.24 9.53
C MET A 1 -0.24 -10.22 8.86
N LYS A 2 -0.11 -10.79 7.66
CA LYS A 2 1.12 -10.73 6.87
C LYS A 2 1.08 -9.53 5.93
N ILE A 3 2.00 -8.59 6.11
CA ILE A 3 2.02 -7.27 5.45
C ILE A 3 3.29 -7.14 4.61
N GLY A 4 3.13 -6.72 3.35
CA GLY A 4 4.24 -6.32 2.51
C GLY A 4 4.53 -4.82 2.63
N ILE A 5 5.80 -4.43 2.58
CA ILE A 5 6.18 -3.02 2.56
C ILE A 5 7.33 -2.79 1.57
N ALA A 6 7.29 -1.67 0.86
CA ALA A 6 8.31 -1.28 -0.11
C ALA A 6 8.50 0.24 -0.15
N THR A 7 9.71 0.66 -0.46
CA THR A 7 10.07 2.06 -0.71
C THR A 7 11.27 2.17 -1.63
N ASP A 8 11.47 3.35 -2.21
CA ASP A 8 12.76 3.81 -2.73
C ASP A 8 13.46 4.71 -1.68
N HIS A 9 14.51 5.43 -2.11
CA HIS A 9 15.22 6.37 -1.25
C HIS A 9 14.31 7.45 -0.64
N GLY A 10 13.23 7.83 -1.33
CA GLY A 10 12.34 8.92 -0.91
C GLY A 10 11.51 8.63 0.34
N GLY A 11 11.39 7.35 0.73
CA GLY A 11 10.66 6.92 1.94
C GLY A 11 11.45 5.99 2.84
N PHE A 12 12.76 5.86 2.64
CA PHE A 12 13.60 4.86 3.31
C PHE A 12 13.50 4.96 4.85
N GLY A 13 13.69 6.14 5.43
CA GLY A 13 13.60 6.34 6.88
C GLY A 13 12.22 6.00 7.44
N LEU A 14 11.16 6.44 6.76
CA LEU A 14 9.79 6.14 7.15
C LEU A 14 9.49 4.64 7.09
N LYS A 15 9.97 3.93 6.06
CA LYS A 15 9.81 2.48 5.96
C LYS A 15 10.44 1.76 7.15
N GLU A 16 11.66 2.13 7.53
CA GLU A 16 12.35 1.49 8.66
C GLU A 16 11.56 1.64 9.97
N GLU A 17 11.01 2.83 10.22
CA GLU A 17 10.16 3.08 11.39
C GLU A 17 8.87 2.26 11.33
N LEU A 18 8.18 2.23 10.21
CA LEU A 18 6.94 1.46 10.04
C LEU A 18 7.17 -0.06 10.15
N VAL A 19 8.29 -0.59 9.64
CA VAL A 19 8.65 -2.00 9.80
C VAL A 19 8.78 -2.36 11.29
N ALA A 20 9.47 -1.52 12.08
CA ALA A 20 9.60 -1.72 13.51
C ALA A 20 8.24 -1.69 14.22
N GLN A 21 7.40 -0.70 13.91
CA GLN A 21 6.07 -0.55 14.51
C GLN A 21 5.13 -1.70 14.13
N LEU A 22 5.12 -2.14 12.87
CA LEU A 22 4.33 -3.28 12.40
C LEU A 22 4.71 -4.57 13.13
N ARG A 23 6.01 -4.83 13.28
CA ARG A 23 6.50 -6.01 14.02
C ARG A 23 6.12 -5.94 15.49
N ALA A 24 6.29 -4.78 16.14
CA ALA A 24 5.89 -4.56 17.52
C ALA A 24 4.38 -4.74 17.73
N ALA A 25 3.56 -4.42 16.72
CA ALA A 25 2.12 -4.66 16.73
C ALA A 25 1.71 -6.11 16.42
N GLY A 26 2.68 -7.02 16.25
CA GLY A 26 2.43 -8.46 16.04
C GLY A 26 2.17 -8.87 14.58
N HIS A 27 2.48 -8.00 13.62
CA HIS A 27 2.38 -8.36 12.20
C HIS A 27 3.63 -9.09 11.70
N GLU A 28 3.44 -10.05 10.79
CA GLU A 28 4.52 -10.59 9.97
C GLU A 28 4.80 -9.61 8.82
N VAL A 29 6.04 -9.11 8.74
CA VAL A 29 6.43 -8.12 7.75
C VAL A 29 7.35 -8.72 6.69
N VAL A 30 6.93 -8.64 5.43
CA VAL A 30 7.76 -8.94 4.26
C VAL A 30 8.27 -7.62 3.69
N ASP A 31 9.55 -7.36 3.84
CA ASP A 31 10.22 -6.16 3.34
C ASP A 31 10.75 -6.40 1.93
N PHE A 32 10.14 -5.73 0.95
CA PHE A 32 10.53 -5.79 -0.47
C PHE A 32 11.63 -4.79 -0.85
N GLY A 33 12.14 -4.02 0.09
CA GLY A 33 13.21 -3.03 -0.12
C GLY A 33 12.65 -1.59 -0.20
N ALA A 34 13.52 -0.58 -0.43
CA ALA A 34 14.97 -0.74 -0.49
C ALA A 34 15.55 -1.19 0.85
N HIS A 35 16.57 -2.04 0.81
CA HIS A 35 17.25 -2.51 2.04
C HIS A 35 18.46 -1.64 2.41
N LYS A 36 18.88 -0.77 1.52
CA LYS A 36 19.95 0.22 1.71
C LYS A 36 19.52 1.55 1.10
N LEU A 37 19.88 2.64 1.74
CA LEU A 37 19.66 3.98 1.19
C LEU A 37 20.58 4.20 -0.02
N LYS A 38 19.97 4.40 -1.19
CA LYS A 38 20.64 4.67 -2.45
C LYS A 38 19.91 5.81 -3.15
N ALA A 39 20.54 6.96 -3.28
CA ALA A 39 19.91 8.21 -3.69
C ALA A 39 19.32 8.22 -5.11
N ASP A 40 19.72 7.28 -5.95
CA ASP A 40 19.37 7.19 -7.36
C ASP A 40 18.58 5.89 -7.71
N ASP A 41 18.03 5.22 -6.71
CA ASP A 41 17.20 4.03 -6.97
C ASP A 41 15.80 4.39 -7.50
N ASP A 42 15.17 3.41 -8.14
CA ASP A 42 13.88 3.56 -8.80
C ASP A 42 12.77 2.86 -8.02
N TYR A 43 11.71 3.59 -7.62
CA TYR A 43 10.59 3.03 -6.86
C TYR A 43 9.93 1.81 -7.53
N PRO A 44 9.82 1.70 -8.88
CA PRO A 44 9.19 0.54 -9.50
C PRO A 44 9.90 -0.78 -9.21
N ASP A 45 11.21 -0.76 -8.97
CA ASP A 45 11.99 -1.96 -8.67
C ASP A 45 11.57 -2.63 -7.35
N TYR A 46 11.00 -1.85 -6.43
CA TYR A 46 10.52 -2.32 -5.12
C TYR A 46 8.99 -2.46 -5.07
N VAL A 47 8.28 -1.51 -5.66
CA VAL A 47 6.81 -1.49 -5.64
C VAL A 47 6.21 -2.60 -6.51
N THR A 48 6.83 -2.92 -7.66
CA THR A 48 6.32 -3.98 -8.54
C THR A 48 6.34 -5.36 -7.87
N PRO A 49 7.42 -5.82 -7.21
CA PRO A 49 7.40 -7.07 -6.47
C PRO A 49 6.36 -7.10 -5.34
N LEU A 50 6.23 -6.02 -4.58
CA LEU A 50 5.19 -5.87 -3.55
C LEU A 50 3.79 -6.03 -4.14
N ALA A 51 3.50 -5.31 -5.22
CA ALA A 51 2.19 -5.32 -5.88
C ALA A 51 1.83 -6.72 -6.40
N LYS A 52 2.80 -7.42 -7.00
CA LYS A 52 2.63 -8.82 -7.44
C LYS A 52 2.37 -9.76 -6.25
N ALA A 53 3.06 -9.58 -5.14
CA ALA A 53 2.85 -10.40 -3.94
C ALA A 53 1.45 -10.18 -3.33
N VAL A 54 0.95 -8.93 -3.32
CA VAL A 54 -0.43 -8.62 -2.90
C VAL A 54 -1.45 -9.26 -3.85
N ALA A 55 -1.27 -9.09 -5.16
CA ALA A 55 -2.17 -9.66 -6.17
C ALA A 55 -2.23 -11.19 -6.10
N ALA A 56 -1.11 -11.85 -5.78
CA ALA A 56 -1.00 -13.30 -5.62
C ALA A 56 -1.45 -13.83 -4.24
N GLY A 57 -1.85 -12.94 -3.32
CA GLY A 57 -2.24 -13.32 -1.95
C GLY A 57 -1.09 -13.81 -1.07
N GLN A 58 0.15 -13.57 -1.46
CA GLN A 58 1.35 -13.93 -0.67
C GLN A 58 1.50 -13.05 0.57
N VAL A 59 1.01 -11.82 0.50
CA VAL A 59 0.79 -10.91 1.61
C VAL A 59 -0.64 -10.41 1.58
N ALA A 60 -1.24 -10.18 2.74
CA ALA A 60 -2.64 -9.78 2.83
C ALA A 60 -2.89 -8.35 2.35
N ARG A 61 -1.98 -7.44 2.68
CA ARG A 61 -2.01 -6.02 2.29
C ARG A 61 -0.60 -5.49 2.08
N GLY A 62 -0.49 -4.39 1.35
CA GLY A 62 0.77 -3.72 1.05
C GLY A 62 0.81 -2.27 1.53
N ILE A 63 2.03 -1.81 1.82
CA ILE A 63 2.35 -0.41 2.07
C ILE A 63 3.47 -0.03 1.10
N ALA A 64 3.24 0.97 0.26
CA ALA A 64 4.21 1.44 -0.73
C ALA A 64 4.53 2.91 -0.51
N ILE A 65 5.81 3.23 -0.38
CA ILE A 65 6.28 4.57 -0.07
C ILE A 65 7.23 5.03 -1.19
N CYS A 66 7.17 6.30 -1.54
CA CYS A 66 8.21 6.99 -2.30
C CYS A 66 8.28 8.43 -1.81
N GLY A 67 8.87 9.35 -2.53
CA GLY A 67 8.95 10.75 -2.08
C GLY A 67 7.60 11.40 -1.79
N SER A 68 6.64 11.26 -2.72
CA SER A 68 5.25 11.77 -2.59
C SER A 68 4.19 10.67 -2.47
N GLY A 69 4.54 9.42 -2.78
CA GLY A 69 3.59 8.31 -2.88
C GLY A 69 2.85 8.22 -4.22
N VAL A 70 2.93 9.26 -5.06
CA VAL A 70 2.24 9.30 -6.36
C VAL A 70 2.77 8.22 -7.31
N GLY A 71 4.09 8.17 -7.50
CA GLY A 71 4.72 7.17 -8.38
C GLY A 71 4.45 5.74 -7.88
N ALA A 72 4.54 5.51 -6.58
CA ALA A 72 4.21 4.22 -5.97
C ALA A 72 2.77 3.79 -6.29
N SER A 73 1.80 4.70 -6.16
CA SER A 73 0.39 4.44 -6.49
C SER A 73 0.18 4.12 -7.97
N VAL A 74 0.78 4.93 -8.85
CA VAL A 74 0.71 4.72 -10.32
C VAL A 74 1.28 3.34 -10.69
N CYS A 75 2.47 3.00 -10.18
CA CYS A 75 3.14 1.74 -10.44
C CYS A 75 2.32 0.53 -9.94
N ALA A 76 1.89 0.57 -8.68
CA ALA A 76 1.15 -0.53 -8.06
C ALA A 76 -0.13 -0.87 -8.83
N ASN A 77 -0.88 0.14 -9.28
CA ASN A 77 -2.12 -0.04 -10.03
C ASN A 77 -1.94 -0.57 -11.47
N LYS A 78 -0.72 -0.71 -11.95
CA LYS A 78 -0.45 -1.40 -13.24
C LYS A 78 -0.51 -2.93 -13.11
N ILE A 79 -0.52 -3.45 -11.90
CA ILE A 79 -0.61 -4.89 -11.65
C ILE A 79 -2.09 -5.28 -11.47
N PRO A 80 -2.63 -6.16 -12.31
CA PRO A 80 -4.01 -6.65 -12.17
C PRO A 80 -4.29 -7.21 -10.77
N GLY A 81 -5.46 -6.90 -10.22
CA GLY A 81 -5.85 -7.30 -8.86
C GLY A 81 -5.35 -6.35 -7.76
N VAL A 82 -4.55 -5.35 -8.08
CA VAL A 82 -4.14 -4.31 -7.13
C VAL A 82 -5.09 -3.12 -7.17
N ARG A 83 -5.44 -2.64 -6.00
CA ARG A 83 -6.20 -1.41 -5.75
C ARG A 83 -5.41 -0.58 -4.75
N ALA A 84 -4.52 0.24 -5.30
CA ALA A 84 -3.64 1.11 -4.53
C ALA A 84 -4.17 2.55 -4.56
N SER A 85 -4.05 3.26 -3.46
CA SER A 85 -4.38 4.67 -3.40
C SER A 85 -3.40 5.47 -2.57
N LEU A 86 -3.19 6.72 -2.99
CA LEU A 86 -2.42 7.71 -2.23
C LEU A 86 -3.29 8.22 -1.07
N ILE A 87 -2.88 7.95 0.16
CA ILE A 87 -3.66 8.20 1.35
C ILE A 87 -2.91 9.14 2.29
N HIS A 88 -3.57 10.25 2.64
CA HIS A 88 -3.06 11.25 3.59
C HIS A 88 -4.08 11.60 4.70
N ASP A 89 -5.23 10.92 4.74
CA ASP A 89 -6.27 11.14 5.73
C ASP A 89 -6.91 9.84 6.21
N HIS A 90 -7.44 9.85 7.42
CA HIS A 90 -8.01 8.66 8.07
C HIS A 90 -9.32 8.20 7.45
N PHE A 91 -10.14 9.12 6.95
CA PHE A 91 -11.40 8.76 6.30
C PHE A 91 -11.11 7.90 5.06
N SER A 92 -10.21 8.36 4.18
CA SER A 92 -9.85 7.64 2.96
C SER A 92 -9.09 6.34 3.25
N ALA A 93 -8.27 6.30 4.32
CA ALA A 93 -7.59 5.08 4.73
C ALA A 93 -8.56 3.96 5.10
N ARG A 94 -9.65 4.30 5.79
CA ARG A 94 -10.71 3.38 6.19
C ARG A 94 -11.68 3.09 5.04
N GLN A 95 -12.28 4.13 4.47
CA GLN A 95 -13.33 4.02 3.45
C GLN A 95 -12.82 3.35 2.17
N GLY A 96 -11.56 3.57 1.78
CA GLY A 96 -10.95 2.91 0.62
C GLY A 96 -10.94 1.39 0.76
N VAL A 97 -10.75 0.86 1.98
CA VAL A 97 -10.87 -0.58 2.24
C VAL A 97 -12.34 -1.01 2.28
N GLU A 98 -13.17 -0.29 3.03
CA GLU A 98 -14.58 -0.65 3.24
C GLU A 98 -15.39 -0.68 1.95
N ASP A 99 -15.17 0.27 1.05
CA ASP A 99 -15.97 0.46 -0.16
C ASP A 99 -15.30 -0.10 -1.42
N ASP A 100 -13.98 0.10 -1.57
CA ASP A 100 -13.24 -0.20 -2.80
C ASP A 100 -12.27 -1.37 -2.65
N HIS A 101 -12.26 -2.02 -1.49
CA HIS A 101 -11.38 -3.14 -1.19
C HIS A 101 -9.91 -2.81 -1.48
N MET A 102 -9.48 -1.61 -1.09
CA MET A 102 -8.10 -1.15 -1.25
C MET A 102 -7.15 -2.13 -0.55
N ASN A 103 -6.13 -2.59 -1.26
CA ASN A 103 -5.19 -3.59 -0.77
C ASN A 103 -3.73 -3.10 -0.69
N ILE A 104 -3.44 -1.92 -1.25
CA ILE A 104 -2.15 -1.22 -1.06
C ILE A 104 -2.41 0.23 -0.67
N LEU A 105 -1.85 0.63 0.47
CA LEU A 105 -1.81 2.02 0.91
C LEU A 105 -0.49 2.64 0.43
N CYS A 106 -0.57 3.77 -0.30
CA CYS A 106 0.59 4.52 -0.74
C CYS A 106 0.69 5.83 0.02
N MET A 107 1.92 6.23 0.38
CA MET A 107 2.18 7.51 1.04
C MET A 107 3.55 8.06 0.67
N GLY A 108 3.75 9.35 0.93
CA GLY A 108 4.99 10.06 0.65
C GLY A 108 5.86 10.21 1.89
N GLY A 109 7.09 9.73 1.85
CA GLY A 109 8.06 9.92 2.94
C GLY A 109 8.46 11.39 3.17
N ARG A 110 8.19 12.26 2.19
CA ARG A 110 8.44 13.72 2.28
C ARG A 110 7.19 14.53 2.61
N THR A 111 6.01 13.90 2.62
CA THR A 111 4.73 14.59 2.78
C THR A 111 4.01 14.20 4.07
N VAL A 112 4.32 13.07 4.67
CA VAL A 112 3.66 12.55 5.87
C VAL A 112 4.68 12.34 6.97
N GLY A 113 4.43 12.93 8.14
CA GLY A 113 5.23 12.69 9.33
C GLY A 113 5.03 11.27 9.89
N PRO A 114 6.03 10.68 10.62
CA PRO A 114 5.98 9.30 11.07
C PRO A 114 4.76 8.95 11.95
N ALA A 115 4.36 9.84 12.84
CA ALA A 115 3.21 9.61 13.72
C ALA A 115 1.91 9.51 12.91
N VAL A 116 1.69 10.41 11.96
CA VAL A 116 0.51 10.38 11.08
C VAL A 116 0.56 9.15 10.16
N ALA A 117 1.73 8.81 9.64
CA ALA A 117 1.90 7.61 8.81
C ALA A 117 1.49 6.34 9.57
N TRP A 118 1.89 6.21 10.83
CA TRP A 118 1.51 5.07 11.66
C TRP A 118 0.01 5.01 11.92
N ASP A 119 -0.63 6.13 12.25
CA ASP A 119 -2.08 6.21 12.43
C ASP A 119 -2.84 5.82 11.15
N LEU A 120 -2.37 6.27 9.98
CA LEU A 120 -2.96 5.89 8.69
C LEU A 120 -2.82 4.39 8.42
N VAL A 121 -1.65 3.82 8.70
CA VAL A 121 -1.40 2.38 8.55
C VAL A 121 -2.32 1.58 9.47
N GLN A 122 -2.43 1.95 10.74
CA GLN A 122 -3.32 1.26 11.67
C GLN A 122 -4.78 1.33 11.21
N THR A 123 -5.24 2.50 10.76
CA THR A 123 -6.59 2.69 10.22
C THR A 123 -6.84 1.80 9.00
N PHE A 124 -5.88 1.78 8.06
CA PHE A 124 -5.94 0.92 6.87
C PHE A 124 -5.99 -0.58 7.22
N LEU A 125 -5.17 -1.02 8.17
CA LEU A 125 -5.09 -2.45 8.53
C LEU A 125 -6.30 -2.93 9.35
N ALA A 126 -6.93 -2.05 10.12
CA ALA A 126 -8.11 -2.38 10.92
C ALA A 126 -9.41 -2.40 10.11
N ALA A 127 -9.46 -1.73 8.96
CA ALA A 127 -10.66 -1.66 8.13
C ALA A 127 -10.95 -2.99 7.42
N GLU A 128 -12.23 -3.30 7.24
CA GLU A 128 -12.70 -4.51 6.57
C GLU A 128 -13.60 -4.17 5.38
N TYR A 129 -13.48 -4.93 4.30
CA TYR A 129 -14.31 -4.74 3.12
C TYR A 129 -15.78 -5.08 3.44
N SER A 130 -16.67 -4.12 3.21
CA SER A 130 -18.09 -4.22 3.61
C SER A 130 -18.87 -5.26 2.81
N GLN A 131 -18.45 -5.61 1.62
CA GLN A 131 -19.16 -6.50 0.67
C GLN A 131 -20.60 -6.09 0.36
N ALA A 132 -20.97 -4.83 0.65
CA ALA A 132 -22.29 -4.33 0.31
C ALA A 132 -22.55 -4.40 -1.19
N GLY A 133 -23.78 -4.72 -1.59
CA GLY A 133 -24.10 -5.00 -3.01
C GLY A 133 -23.72 -3.88 -3.98
N ARG A 134 -23.86 -2.60 -3.54
CA ARG A 134 -23.41 -1.44 -4.34
C ARG A 134 -21.90 -1.42 -4.55
N HIS A 135 -21.09 -1.80 -3.55
CA HIS A 135 -19.64 -1.83 -3.61
C HIS A 135 -19.14 -3.01 -4.45
N LEU A 136 -19.73 -4.19 -4.30
CA LEU A 136 -19.48 -5.35 -5.16
C LEU A 136 -19.73 -5.02 -6.64
N ARG A 137 -20.86 -4.37 -6.95
CA ARG A 137 -21.19 -3.95 -8.32
C ARG A 137 -20.18 -2.96 -8.89
N ARG A 138 -19.77 -1.95 -8.12
CA ARG A 138 -18.80 -0.93 -8.53
C ARG A 138 -17.43 -1.56 -8.77
N LEU A 139 -16.96 -2.35 -7.82
CA LEU A 139 -15.66 -3.04 -7.91
C LEU A 139 -15.62 -4.02 -9.08
N GLY A 140 -16.72 -4.72 -9.37
CA GLY A 140 -16.84 -5.58 -10.55
C GLY A 140 -16.65 -4.82 -11.87
N LYS A 141 -17.13 -3.57 -11.96
CA LYS A 141 -16.90 -2.71 -13.14
C LYS A 141 -15.43 -2.29 -13.27
N VAL A 142 -14.76 -2.01 -12.15
CA VAL A 142 -13.31 -1.71 -12.15
C VAL A 142 -12.51 -2.94 -12.58
N ALA A 143 -12.82 -4.12 -12.02
CA ALA A 143 -12.14 -5.37 -12.38
C ALA A 143 -12.33 -5.75 -13.88
N ALA A 144 -13.44 -5.38 -14.48
CA ALA A 144 -13.67 -5.61 -15.91
C ALA A 144 -12.69 -4.85 -16.82
N LEU A 145 -12.18 -3.70 -16.37
CA LEU A 145 -11.18 -2.91 -17.11
C LEU A 145 -9.83 -3.63 -17.23
N GLU A 146 -9.49 -4.51 -16.29
CA GLU A 146 -8.26 -5.29 -16.34
C GLU A 146 -8.30 -6.40 -17.40
N LYS A 147 -9.50 -6.85 -17.78
CA LYS A 147 -9.71 -7.92 -18.76
C LYS A 147 -9.84 -7.39 -20.20
N ALA A 148 -9.99 -6.08 -20.36
CA ALA A 148 -10.19 -5.43 -21.65
C ALA A 148 -8.88 -5.11 -22.40
N LYS A 149 -7.73 -5.62 -21.93
CA LYS A 149 -6.40 -5.42 -22.55
C LYS A 149 -5.99 -6.64 -23.34
#